data_bfc4c86ff3b6915d539ae632e6b442a4
#
_entry.id   bfc4c86ff3b6915d539ae632e6b442a4
#
_cell.length_a   1.000
_cell.length_b   1.000
_cell.length_c   1.000
_cell.angle_alpha   90.00
_cell.angle_beta   90.00
_cell.angle_gamma   90.00
#
_symmetry.space_group_name_H-M   'P 1'
#
loop_
_entity.id
_entity.type
_entity.pdbx_description
1 polymer ?
#
loop_
_entity_poly.entity_id
_entity_poly.type
_entity_poly.pdbx_seq_one_letter_code
_entity_poly.pdbx_strand_id
1 'polypeptide(L)'
;FTYESNFRYMNVWFDKEKMESIFKNIISNALKYTPENGNVQVFVSETTDSWSVEVRDTGIGIPANEQKKLFKLHFRGSNAINSKVTGSGIGLMLVWKLVRLHKGKINLSSIENQGSVIKITFPKDSKRFRKAHLATPSKQRIEIENVPSSSPEIYENAQKKENINHRRILIVEDNDELRNYLSQTLSEEYFVQVCSNGKEALTIIPEYKPELVISDIMMPEMDGFSILELLRSSNIGCANTCLLYTSDA
;
A
#
# COMPACT_ATOMS: atom_id res chain seq x y z
N PHE A 1 4.43 -19.76 -9.59
CA PHE A 1 5.24 -18.56 -9.41
C PHE A 1 6.69 -18.86 -9.78
N THR A 2 7.28 -18.03 -10.66
CA THR A 2 8.68 -18.14 -11.06
C THR A 2 9.38 -16.78 -10.94
N TYR A 3 10.67 -16.82 -10.61
CA TYR A 3 11.52 -15.63 -10.52
C TYR A 3 12.78 -15.83 -11.37
N GLU A 4 13.14 -14.83 -12.17
CA GLU A 4 14.34 -14.82 -12.99
C GLU A 4 15.06 -13.48 -12.90
N SER A 5 16.40 -13.51 -12.95
CA SER A 5 17.25 -12.33 -12.95
C SER A 5 18.42 -12.52 -13.91
N ASN A 6 18.77 -11.46 -14.65
CA ASN A 6 19.94 -11.47 -15.55
C ASN A 6 21.25 -11.02 -14.86
N PHE A 7 21.22 -10.82 -13.55
CA PHE A 7 22.38 -10.45 -12.74
C PHE A 7 22.33 -11.14 -11.38
N ARG A 8 23.46 -11.21 -10.71
CA ARG A 8 23.57 -11.81 -9.36
C ARG A 8 23.41 -10.76 -8.25
N TYR A 9 23.93 -9.57 -8.47
CA TYR A 9 23.81 -8.42 -7.55
C TYR A 9 23.92 -7.12 -8.33
N MET A 10 23.27 -6.06 -7.85
CA MET A 10 23.42 -4.71 -8.37
C MET A 10 23.39 -3.70 -7.24
N ASN A 11 24.06 -2.56 -7.46
CA ASN A 11 24.01 -1.42 -6.55
C ASN A 11 23.08 -0.36 -7.10
N VAL A 12 22.05 -0.03 -6.37
CA VAL A 12 21.03 0.95 -6.76
C VAL A 12 20.64 1.82 -5.59
N TRP A 13 20.10 3.00 -5.89
CA TRP A 13 19.61 3.94 -4.91
C TRP A 13 18.08 3.90 -4.88
N PHE A 14 17.52 3.57 -3.71
CA PHE A 14 16.08 3.59 -3.50
C PHE A 14 15.73 3.66 -2.00
N ASP A 15 14.52 4.06 -1.71
CA ASP A 15 13.91 3.95 -0.39
C ASP A 15 13.37 2.52 -0.21
N LYS A 16 13.89 1.79 0.78
CA LYS A 16 13.58 0.38 0.99
C LYS A 16 12.07 0.15 1.22
N GLU A 17 11.46 0.90 2.13
CA GLU A 17 10.05 0.72 2.50
C GLU A 17 9.11 1.03 1.34
N LYS A 18 9.40 2.11 0.62
CA LYS A 18 8.62 2.47 -0.58
C LYS A 18 8.77 1.46 -1.70
N MET A 19 9.97 0.87 -1.85
CA MET A 19 10.19 -0.16 -2.85
C MET A 19 9.49 -1.47 -2.49
N GLU A 20 9.53 -1.87 -1.21
CA GLU A 20 8.76 -3.00 -0.71
C GLU A 20 7.25 -2.82 -0.96
N SER A 21 6.72 -1.63 -0.71
CA SER A 21 5.33 -1.30 -1.00
C SER A 21 4.99 -1.43 -2.49
N ILE A 22 5.87 -0.96 -3.40
CA ILE A 22 5.68 -1.15 -4.84
C ILE A 22 5.57 -2.63 -5.18
N PHE A 23 6.55 -3.45 -4.75
CA PHE A 23 6.59 -4.87 -5.12
C PHE A 23 5.46 -5.67 -4.50
N LYS A 24 5.13 -5.43 -3.23
CA LYS A 24 3.98 -6.04 -2.57
C LYS A 24 2.70 -5.82 -3.38
N ASN A 25 2.43 -4.58 -3.77
CA ASN A 25 1.21 -4.24 -4.50
C ASN A 25 1.14 -4.91 -5.88
N ILE A 26 2.22 -4.89 -6.68
CA ILE A 26 2.18 -5.48 -8.02
C ILE A 26 2.16 -7.01 -8.00
N ILE A 27 2.92 -7.64 -7.08
CA ILE A 27 2.98 -9.10 -6.97
C ILE A 27 1.69 -9.64 -6.36
N SER A 28 1.17 -9.02 -5.30
CA SER A 28 -0.09 -9.44 -4.69
C SER A 28 -1.25 -9.31 -5.67
N ASN A 29 -1.29 -8.24 -6.48
CA ASN A 29 -2.29 -8.12 -7.54
C ASN A 29 -2.16 -9.23 -8.57
N ALA A 30 -0.96 -9.53 -9.07
CA ALA A 30 -0.75 -10.62 -10.02
C ALA A 30 -1.25 -11.97 -9.46
N LEU A 31 -0.90 -12.29 -8.21
CA LEU A 31 -1.36 -13.51 -7.55
C LEU A 31 -2.87 -13.54 -7.33
N LYS A 32 -3.45 -12.40 -6.93
CA LYS A 32 -4.85 -12.25 -6.57
C LYS A 32 -5.79 -12.37 -7.78
N TYR A 33 -5.36 -11.88 -8.94
CA TYR A 33 -6.17 -11.88 -10.17
C TYR A 33 -5.82 -13.03 -11.12
N THR A 34 -4.90 -13.89 -10.74
CA THR A 34 -4.58 -15.12 -11.48
C THR A 34 -5.37 -16.29 -10.89
N PRO A 35 -6.16 -17.03 -11.69
CA PRO A 35 -6.91 -18.17 -11.20
C PRO A 35 -5.99 -19.33 -10.77
N GLU A 36 -6.56 -20.31 -10.07
CA GLU A 36 -5.89 -21.57 -9.77
C GLU A 36 -5.32 -22.19 -11.04
N ASN A 37 -4.08 -22.70 -10.96
CA ASN A 37 -3.30 -23.22 -12.08
C ASN A 37 -2.82 -22.18 -13.10
N GLY A 38 -3.04 -20.89 -12.87
CA GLY A 38 -2.43 -19.81 -13.63
C GLY A 38 -0.96 -19.62 -13.27
N ASN A 39 -0.27 -18.76 -14.02
CA ASN A 39 1.16 -18.53 -13.87
C ASN A 39 1.44 -17.06 -13.56
N VAL A 40 2.35 -16.83 -12.59
CA VAL A 40 2.89 -15.51 -12.27
C VAL A 40 4.41 -15.58 -12.35
N GLN A 41 4.99 -14.70 -13.13
CA GLN A 41 6.44 -14.63 -13.39
C GLN A 41 6.96 -13.25 -13.03
N VAL A 42 8.11 -13.21 -12.37
CA VAL A 42 8.82 -11.97 -12.03
C VAL A 42 10.19 -11.99 -12.67
N PHE A 43 10.46 -11.03 -13.53
CA PHE A 43 11.75 -10.84 -14.19
C PHE A 43 12.40 -9.57 -13.67
N VAL A 44 13.64 -9.68 -13.17
CA VAL A 44 14.44 -8.52 -12.80
C VAL A 44 15.62 -8.43 -13.76
N SER A 45 15.78 -7.26 -14.37
CA SER A 45 16.84 -7.05 -15.36
C SER A 45 17.53 -5.71 -15.16
N GLU A 46 18.80 -5.68 -15.51
CA GLU A 46 19.59 -4.46 -15.49
C GLU A 46 20.18 -4.13 -16.87
N THR A 47 20.36 -2.84 -17.09
CA THR A 47 21.13 -2.25 -18.18
C THR A 47 22.22 -1.34 -17.61
N THR A 48 22.97 -0.67 -18.45
CA THR A 48 24.00 0.31 -18.03
C THR A 48 23.41 1.40 -17.13
N ASP A 49 22.25 1.97 -17.50
CA ASP A 49 21.73 3.20 -16.91
C ASP A 49 20.46 2.98 -16.08
N SER A 50 19.87 1.79 -16.15
CA SER A 50 18.59 1.49 -15.51
C SER A 50 18.50 0.04 -15.06
N TRP A 51 17.54 -0.23 -14.23
CA TRP A 51 17.10 -1.58 -13.89
C TRP A 51 15.58 -1.63 -13.97
N SER A 52 15.03 -2.81 -14.17
CA SER A 52 13.59 -2.98 -14.31
C SER A 52 13.11 -4.25 -13.64
N VAL A 53 11.89 -4.19 -13.15
CA VAL A 53 11.12 -5.33 -12.68
C VAL A 53 9.91 -5.46 -13.58
N GLU A 54 9.67 -6.66 -14.08
CA GLU A 54 8.55 -7.01 -14.92
C GLU A 54 7.78 -8.15 -14.26
N VAL A 55 6.51 -7.94 -13.99
CA VAL A 55 5.60 -8.94 -13.43
C VAL A 55 4.60 -9.30 -14.51
N ARG A 56 4.56 -10.60 -14.86
CA ARG A 56 3.63 -11.17 -15.84
C ARG A 56 2.68 -12.12 -15.12
N ASP A 57 1.42 -12.03 -15.44
CA ASP A 57 0.40 -12.94 -14.97
C ASP A 57 -0.46 -13.47 -16.13
N THR A 58 -1.04 -14.64 -15.94
CA THR A 58 -2.03 -15.24 -16.86
C THR A 58 -3.44 -15.12 -16.28
N GLY A 59 -3.71 -14.00 -15.60
CA GLY A 59 -4.95 -13.73 -14.92
C GLY A 59 -6.08 -13.24 -15.84
N ILE A 60 -7.08 -12.64 -15.21
CA ILE A 60 -8.29 -12.14 -15.89
C ILE A 60 -8.00 -11.01 -16.87
N GLY A 61 -6.79 -10.44 -16.85
CA GLY A 61 -6.44 -9.30 -17.69
C GLY A 61 -7.27 -8.05 -17.38
N ILE A 62 -7.12 -7.02 -18.24
CA ILE A 62 -7.72 -5.70 -18.03
C ILE A 62 -8.27 -5.20 -19.37
N PRO A 63 -9.54 -4.82 -19.45
CA PRO A 63 -10.15 -4.27 -20.67
C PRO A 63 -9.38 -3.05 -21.18
N ALA A 64 -9.18 -2.95 -22.49
CA ALA A 64 -8.33 -1.92 -23.12
C ALA A 64 -8.78 -0.48 -22.81
N ASN A 65 -10.08 -0.23 -22.69
CA ASN A 65 -10.67 1.06 -22.35
C ASN A 65 -10.46 1.46 -20.89
N GLU A 66 -10.05 0.54 -20.04
CA GLU A 66 -9.87 0.73 -18.61
C GLU A 66 -8.39 0.88 -18.19
N GLN A 67 -7.45 0.37 -19.00
CA GLN A 67 -6.02 0.36 -18.67
C GLN A 67 -5.47 1.75 -18.29
N LYS A 68 -5.91 2.81 -18.98
CA LYS A 68 -5.47 4.19 -18.68
C LYS A 68 -6.06 4.74 -17.36
N LYS A 69 -7.09 4.11 -16.82
CA LYS A 69 -7.76 4.54 -15.59
C LYS A 69 -7.20 3.88 -14.33
N LEU A 70 -6.49 2.75 -14.47
CA LEU A 70 -5.98 1.94 -13.35
C LEU A 70 -5.05 2.67 -12.39
N PHE A 71 -4.38 3.70 -12.85
CA PHE A 71 -3.51 4.52 -12.02
C PHE A 71 -4.23 5.74 -11.41
N LYS A 72 -5.55 5.84 -11.60
CA LYS A 72 -6.39 6.84 -10.93
C LYS A 72 -6.82 6.34 -9.56
N LEU A 73 -7.14 7.28 -8.70
CA LEU A 73 -7.64 6.99 -7.35
C LEU A 73 -8.94 6.16 -7.41
N HIS A 74 -9.02 5.12 -6.60
CA HIS A 74 -10.19 4.25 -6.43
C HIS A 74 -10.73 3.61 -7.71
N PHE A 75 -9.89 3.35 -8.71
CA PHE A 75 -10.32 2.67 -9.90
C PHE A 75 -10.10 1.16 -9.80
N ARG A 76 -11.17 0.39 -10.06
CA ARG A 76 -11.12 -1.07 -10.25
C ARG A 76 -11.67 -1.41 -11.62
N GLY A 77 -11.05 -2.38 -12.28
CA GLY A 77 -11.55 -2.87 -13.56
C GLY A 77 -12.92 -3.54 -13.40
N SER A 78 -13.80 -3.39 -14.38
CA SER A 78 -15.15 -3.95 -14.36
C SER A 78 -15.15 -5.47 -14.17
N ASN A 79 -14.19 -6.17 -14.79
CA ASN A 79 -14.00 -7.62 -14.62
C ASN A 79 -13.47 -8.01 -13.21
N ALA A 80 -12.73 -7.12 -12.55
CA ALA A 80 -12.27 -7.33 -11.17
C ALA A 80 -13.39 -7.10 -10.13
N ILE A 81 -14.33 -6.20 -10.39
CA ILE A 81 -15.53 -5.97 -9.54
C ILE A 81 -16.42 -7.22 -9.55
N ASN A 82 -16.58 -7.84 -10.71
CA ASN A 82 -17.40 -9.04 -10.88
C ASN A 82 -16.73 -10.32 -10.32
N SER A 83 -15.43 -10.27 -10.04
CA SER A 83 -14.73 -11.34 -9.34
C SER A 83 -14.97 -11.21 -7.83
N LYS A 84 -15.02 -12.36 -7.10
CA LYS A 84 -15.12 -12.37 -5.62
C LYS A 84 -13.87 -11.81 -4.90
N VAL A 85 -13.05 -11.07 -5.63
CA VAL A 85 -11.74 -10.59 -5.18
C VAL A 85 -11.89 -9.21 -4.55
N THR A 86 -11.65 -9.07 -3.27
CA THR A 86 -11.72 -7.80 -2.52
C THR A 86 -10.50 -6.90 -2.81
N GLY A 87 -10.68 -5.59 -2.91
CA GLY A 87 -9.56 -4.64 -3.08
C GLY A 87 -10.01 -3.18 -3.11
N SER A 88 -9.21 -2.30 -2.52
CA SER A 88 -9.49 -0.86 -2.38
C SER A 88 -9.31 -0.01 -3.65
N GLY A 89 -8.73 -0.56 -4.74
CA GLY A 89 -8.41 0.22 -5.93
C GLY A 89 -7.31 1.28 -5.76
N ILE A 90 -6.62 1.29 -4.62
CA ILE A 90 -5.58 2.28 -4.28
C ILE A 90 -4.18 1.78 -4.65
N GLY A 91 -3.96 0.47 -4.61
CA GLY A 91 -2.61 -0.14 -4.74
C GLY A 91 -1.86 0.31 -5.99
N LEU A 92 -2.47 0.25 -7.18
CA LEU A 92 -1.79 0.67 -8.43
C LEU A 92 -1.58 2.18 -8.53
N MET A 93 -2.46 3.00 -7.96
CA MET A 93 -2.24 4.45 -7.85
C MET A 93 -1.05 4.75 -6.95
N LEU A 94 -0.94 4.06 -5.80
CA LEU A 94 0.20 4.18 -4.90
C LEU A 94 1.49 3.77 -5.60
N VAL A 95 1.50 2.62 -6.29
CA VAL A 95 2.64 2.17 -7.11
C VAL A 95 3.05 3.26 -8.10
N TRP A 96 2.11 3.86 -8.83
CA TRP A 96 2.42 4.92 -9.78
C TRP A 96 3.07 6.13 -9.12
N LYS A 97 2.56 6.59 -7.94
CA LYS A 97 3.13 7.70 -7.19
C LYS A 97 4.56 7.38 -6.71
N LEU A 98 4.75 6.20 -6.11
CA LEU A 98 6.06 5.78 -5.58
C LEU A 98 7.09 5.58 -6.69
N VAL A 99 6.70 4.98 -7.82
CA VAL A 99 7.58 4.85 -9.01
C VAL A 99 8.02 6.22 -9.51
N ARG A 100 7.12 7.18 -9.60
CA ARG A 100 7.47 8.56 -10.00
C ARG A 100 8.38 9.27 -9.01
N LEU A 101 8.18 9.04 -7.70
CA LEU A 101 9.05 9.55 -6.64
C LEU A 101 10.49 9.08 -6.86
N HIS A 102 10.67 7.81 -7.26
CA HIS A 102 11.96 7.22 -7.61
C HIS A 102 12.41 7.56 -9.05
N LYS A 103 11.77 8.52 -9.72
CA LYS A 103 12.07 8.92 -11.11
C LYS A 103 11.97 7.76 -12.11
N GLY A 104 11.22 6.73 -11.75
CA GLY A 104 10.96 5.57 -12.58
C GLY A 104 9.83 5.78 -13.59
N LYS A 105 9.64 4.77 -14.42
CA LYS A 105 8.55 4.66 -15.39
C LYS A 105 7.80 3.36 -15.19
N ILE A 106 6.50 3.38 -15.39
CA ILE A 106 5.65 2.20 -15.34
C ILE A 106 4.95 2.03 -16.70
N ASN A 107 5.01 0.81 -17.23
CA ASN A 107 4.32 0.39 -18.44
C ASN A 107 3.40 -0.78 -18.09
N LEU A 108 2.18 -0.73 -18.59
CA LEU A 108 1.18 -1.78 -18.48
C LEU A 108 0.78 -2.23 -19.89
N SER A 109 0.75 -3.53 -20.09
CA SER A 109 0.17 -4.18 -21.25
C SER A 109 -0.71 -5.32 -20.76
N SER A 110 -1.96 -5.38 -21.17
CA SER A 110 -2.90 -6.39 -20.73
C SER A 110 -3.89 -6.73 -21.81
N ILE A 111 -4.30 -7.98 -21.84
CA ILE A 111 -5.38 -8.48 -22.72
C ILE A 111 -6.38 -9.20 -21.84
N GLU A 112 -7.63 -8.81 -21.93
CA GLU A 112 -8.72 -9.41 -21.17
C GLU A 112 -8.77 -10.92 -21.37
N ASN A 113 -8.86 -11.68 -20.24
CA ASN A 113 -8.82 -13.14 -20.17
C ASN A 113 -7.50 -13.79 -20.64
N GLN A 114 -6.43 -13.02 -20.82
CA GLN A 114 -5.11 -13.57 -21.17
C GLN A 114 -4.01 -13.18 -20.18
N GLY A 115 -4.30 -12.19 -19.31
CA GLY A 115 -3.38 -11.72 -18.28
C GLY A 115 -2.83 -10.34 -18.50
N SER A 116 -1.84 -9.98 -17.66
CA SER A 116 -1.24 -8.65 -17.66
C SER A 116 0.28 -8.71 -17.53
N VAL A 117 0.92 -7.68 -18.05
CA VAL A 117 2.36 -7.42 -17.89
C VAL A 117 2.54 -6.02 -17.35
N ILE A 118 3.07 -5.90 -16.15
CA ILE A 118 3.47 -4.64 -15.53
C ILE A 118 4.99 -4.58 -15.51
N LYS A 119 5.57 -3.60 -16.20
CA LYS A 119 7.01 -3.34 -16.20
C LYS A 119 7.32 -2.01 -15.57
N ILE A 120 8.15 -2.01 -14.54
CA ILE A 120 8.64 -0.82 -13.86
C ILE A 120 10.13 -0.69 -14.13
N THR A 121 10.56 0.50 -14.54
CA THR A 121 11.96 0.79 -14.84
C THR A 121 12.43 1.96 -14.00
N PHE A 122 13.56 1.80 -13.33
CA PHE A 122 14.19 2.79 -12.47
C PHE A 122 15.57 3.18 -12.98
N PRO A 123 15.98 4.44 -12.83
CA PRO A 123 17.34 4.85 -13.12
C PRO A 123 18.32 4.31 -12.06
N LYS A 124 19.54 3.96 -12.45
CA LYS A 124 20.63 3.60 -11.51
C LYS A 124 21.35 4.84 -10.96
N ASP A 125 21.30 5.96 -11.68
CA ASP A 125 22.07 7.14 -11.35
C ASP A 125 21.49 7.91 -10.14
N SER A 126 22.30 8.03 -9.09
CA SER A 126 21.98 8.82 -7.89
C SER A 126 21.90 10.33 -8.16
N LYS A 127 22.50 10.84 -9.24
CA LYS A 127 22.49 12.28 -9.59
C LYS A 127 21.08 12.83 -9.82
N ARG A 128 20.11 11.95 -10.09
CA ARG A 128 18.70 12.32 -10.26
C ARG A 128 17.98 12.61 -8.92
N PHE A 129 18.61 12.25 -7.80
CA PHE A 129 18.10 12.55 -6.46
C PHE A 129 18.85 13.75 -5.88
N ARG A 130 18.15 14.59 -5.08
CA ARG A 130 18.81 15.68 -4.36
C ARG A 130 19.74 15.08 -3.30
N LYS A 131 20.94 15.66 -3.10
CA LYS A 131 21.92 15.19 -2.10
C LYS A 131 21.32 15.04 -0.69
N ALA A 132 20.38 15.91 -0.33
CA ALA A 132 19.68 15.85 0.96
C ALA A 132 18.81 14.59 1.16
N HIS A 133 18.50 13.87 0.08
CA HIS A 133 17.69 12.64 0.13
C HIS A 133 18.53 11.36 0.05
N LEU A 134 19.85 11.50 -0.02
CA LEU A 134 20.74 10.35 -0.09
C LEU A 134 21.27 10.05 1.32
N ALA A 135 20.77 8.98 1.92
CA ALA A 135 21.34 8.46 3.16
C ALA A 135 22.72 7.81 2.90
N THR A 136 23.56 7.72 3.93
CA THR A 136 24.81 6.98 3.85
C THR A 136 24.53 5.50 3.54
N PRO A 137 25.26 4.86 2.62
CA PRO A 137 25.02 3.45 2.27
C PRO A 137 25.07 2.57 3.51
N SER A 138 23.99 1.89 3.83
CA SER A 138 24.03 0.86 4.86
C SER A 138 24.72 -0.39 4.30
N LYS A 139 25.81 -0.83 4.94
CA LYS A 139 26.52 -2.06 4.57
C LYS A 139 25.82 -3.34 5.04
N GLN A 140 24.52 -3.35 5.17
CA GLN A 140 23.82 -4.57 5.52
C GLN A 140 23.69 -5.49 4.29
N ARG A 141 24.56 -6.51 4.23
CA ARG A 141 24.30 -7.70 3.46
C ARG A 141 23.06 -8.39 4.07
N ILE A 142 22.00 -8.47 3.32
CA ILE A 142 20.89 -9.35 3.69
C ILE A 142 21.34 -10.76 3.30
N GLU A 143 21.82 -11.52 4.27
CA GLU A 143 21.91 -12.97 4.16
C GLU A 143 20.48 -13.49 4.30
N ILE A 144 20.04 -14.23 3.29
CA ILE A 144 18.72 -14.86 3.31
C ILE A 144 18.85 -16.08 4.24
N GLU A 145 18.67 -15.85 5.53
CA GLU A 145 18.43 -16.95 6.46
C GLU A 145 16.97 -17.33 6.42
N ASN A 146 16.74 -18.64 6.35
CA ASN A 146 15.44 -19.28 6.38
C ASN A 146 14.61 -18.77 7.57
N VAL A 147 13.50 -18.11 7.29
CA VAL A 147 12.58 -17.60 8.31
C VAL A 147 11.72 -18.75 8.81
N PRO A 148 11.80 -19.13 10.09
CA PRO A 148 10.74 -19.90 10.72
C PRO A 148 9.55 -18.98 11.01
N SER A 149 8.37 -19.45 10.68
CA SER A 149 7.10 -18.81 11.02
C SER A 149 6.95 -18.71 12.53
N SER A 150 6.92 -17.49 13.07
CA SER A 150 6.46 -17.23 14.45
C SER A 150 5.82 -15.85 14.56
N SER A 151 4.59 -15.88 15.02
CA SER A 151 3.75 -14.94 15.78
C SER A 151 4.09 -13.44 15.85
N PRO A 152 3.07 -12.56 15.86
CA PRO A 152 3.26 -11.12 15.91
C PRO A 152 3.72 -10.70 17.32
N GLU A 153 4.94 -10.23 17.43
CA GLU A 153 5.42 -9.53 18.63
C GLU A 153 4.93 -8.09 18.58
N ILE A 154 4.27 -7.73 19.65
CA ILE A 154 3.80 -6.38 19.98
C ILE A 154 5.04 -5.48 20.12
N TYR A 155 5.17 -4.50 19.23
CA TYR A 155 6.20 -3.46 19.37
C TYR A 155 5.77 -2.43 20.42
N GLU A 156 6.13 -2.70 21.69
CA GLU A 156 6.30 -1.65 22.68
C GLU A 156 7.66 -0.96 22.43
N ASN A 157 7.65 0.17 21.77
CA ASN A 157 8.73 1.14 21.83
C ASN A 157 8.17 2.56 21.87
N ALA A 158 7.63 2.91 23.04
CA ALA A 158 7.38 4.29 23.42
C ALA A 158 8.48 4.74 24.36
N GLN A 159 9.52 5.38 23.85
CA GLN A 159 10.28 6.34 24.69
C GLN A 159 11.03 7.38 23.86
N LYS A 160 10.66 8.65 24.13
CA LYS A 160 11.38 9.92 23.97
C LYS A 160 11.39 10.60 22.62
N LYS A 161 10.36 11.44 22.37
CA LYS A 161 10.56 12.79 21.87
C LYS A 161 9.73 13.76 22.72
N GLU A 162 10.40 14.68 23.37
CA GLU A 162 9.81 15.72 24.19
C GLU A 162 9.09 16.76 23.33
N ASN A 163 7.88 17.17 23.77
CA ASN A 163 7.20 18.43 23.50
C ASN A 163 6.97 18.87 22.05
N ILE A 164 6.21 18.08 21.30
CA ILE A 164 5.36 18.59 20.25
C ILE A 164 3.93 18.16 20.62
N ASN A 165 2.99 19.11 20.57
CA ASN A 165 1.59 18.88 20.89
C ASN A 165 0.96 18.04 19.76
N HIS A 166 1.35 16.75 19.68
CA HIS A 166 0.86 15.85 18.64
C HIS A 166 -0.61 15.54 18.89
N ARG A 167 -1.46 15.98 17.96
CA ARG A 167 -2.88 15.68 17.96
C ARG A 167 -3.10 14.18 17.79
N ARG A 168 -4.12 13.65 18.44
CA ARG A 168 -4.46 12.24 18.38
C ARG A 168 -5.43 11.97 17.24
N ILE A 169 -5.07 11.01 16.39
CA ILE A 169 -5.87 10.57 15.24
C ILE A 169 -6.20 9.10 15.41
N LEU A 170 -7.47 8.75 15.22
CA LEU A 170 -7.91 7.36 15.09
C LEU A 170 -8.21 7.07 13.63
N ILE A 171 -7.62 6.01 13.10
CA ILE A 171 -7.90 5.50 11.75
C ILE A 171 -8.71 4.22 11.87
N VAL A 172 -9.83 4.19 11.17
CA VAL A 172 -10.75 3.04 11.10
C VAL A 172 -10.83 2.57 9.66
N GLU A 173 -10.20 1.45 9.35
CA GLU A 173 -10.02 0.97 7.99
C GLU A 173 -9.92 -0.56 8.00
N ASP A 174 -10.75 -1.26 7.26
CA ASP A 174 -10.75 -2.72 7.23
C ASP A 174 -9.62 -3.30 6.37
N ASN A 175 -9.15 -2.53 5.39
CA ASN A 175 -8.02 -2.92 4.56
C ASN A 175 -6.69 -2.73 5.29
N ASP A 176 -6.01 -3.83 5.64
CA ASP A 176 -4.73 -3.84 6.35
C ASP A 176 -3.63 -3.01 5.67
N GLU A 177 -3.58 -3.04 4.34
CA GLU A 177 -2.53 -2.33 3.58
C GLU A 177 -2.75 -0.82 3.65
N LEU A 178 -4.00 -0.38 3.47
CA LEU A 178 -4.35 1.05 3.56
C LEU A 178 -4.23 1.54 5.00
N ARG A 179 -4.70 0.77 5.97
CA ARG A 179 -4.58 1.08 7.40
C ARG A 179 -3.13 1.30 7.81
N ASN A 180 -2.23 0.38 7.41
CA ASN A 180 -0.80 0.48 7.69
C ASN A 180 -0.16 1.67 6.97
N TYR A 181 -0.53 1.93 5.71
CA TYR A 181 -0.02 3.07 4.97
C TYR A 181 -0.41 4.41 5.61
N LEU A 182 -1.69 4.57 5.96
CA LEU A 182 -2.19 5.79 6.63
C LEU A 182 -1.52 5.97 7.99
N SER A 183 -1.40 4.88 8.76
CA SER A 183 -0.72 4.89 10.05
C SER A 183 0.73 5.37 9.93
N GLN A 184 1.51 4.79 9.04
CA GLN A 184 2.91 5.18 8.82
C GLN A 184 3.05 6.63 8.37
N THR A 185 2.19 7.05 7.43
CA THR A 185 2.25 8.40 6.88
C THR A 185 1.92 9.48 7.92
N LEU A 186 0.90 9.22 8.76
CA LEU A 186 0.44 10.19 9.73
C LEU A 186 1.21 10.15 11.06
N SER A 187 1.85 9.02 11.39
CA SER A 187 2.65 8.89 12.62
C SER A 187 3.93 9.74 12.63
N GLU A 188 4.32 10.32 11.49
CA GLU A 188 5.43 11.27 11.43
C GLU A 188 5.10 12.60 12.16
N GLU A 189 3.82 12.99 12.20
CA GLU A 189 3.37 14.28 12.73
C GLU A 189 2.30 14.16 13.84
N TYR A 190 1.64 13.00 13.97
CA TYR A 190 0.49 12.80 14.86
C TYR A 190 0.65 11.56 15.74
N PHE A 191 -0.06 11.52 16.87
CA PHE A 191 -0.28 10.27 17.58
C PHE A 191 -1.41 9.50 16.89
N VAL A 192 -1.07 8.36 16.30
CA VAL A 192 -2.01 7.56 15.50
C VAL A 192 -2.33 6.27 16.20
N GLN A 193 -3.61 5.99 16.38
CA GLN A 193 -4.13 4.68 16.72
C GLN A 193 -4.97 4.15 15.57
N VAL A 194 -4.99 2.84 15.37
CA VAL A 194 -5.68 2.21 14.25
C VAL A 194 -6.60 1.09 14.75
N CYS A 195 -7.69 0.84 14.03
CA CYS A 195 -8.55 -0.32 14.22
C CYS A 195 -9.17 -0.76 12.89
N SER A 196 -9.70 -1.97 12.85
CA SER A 196 -10.14 -2.63 11.62
C SER A 196 -11.63 -2.45 11.31
N ASN A 197 -12.44 -1.99 12.27
CA ASN A 197 -13.89 -1.86 12.11
C ASN A 197 -14.48 -0.86 13.10
N GLY A 198 -15.73 -0.49 12.85
CA GLY A 198 -16.44 0.50 13.66
C GLY A 198 -16.71 0.08 15.11
N LYS A 199 -16.87 -1.22 15.39
CA LYS A 199 -17.09 -1.68 16.78
C LYS A 199 -15.83 -1.50 17.62
N GLU A 200 -14.66 -1.85 17.08
CA GLU A 200 -13.37 -1.57 17.74
C GLU A 200 -13.18 -0.08 17.98
N ALA A 201 -13.52 0.75 16.99
CA ALA A 201 -13.43 2.20 17.11
C ALA A 201 -14.23 2.71 18.33
N LEU A 202 -15.46 2.24 18.53
CA LEU A 202 -16.29 2.66 19.65
C LEU A 202 -15.72 2.27 21.02
N THR A 203 -14.94 1.22 21.12
CA THR A 203 -14.25 0.83 22.37
C THR A 203 -13.00 1.69 22.63
N ILE A 204 -12.32 2.12 21.58
CA ILE A 204 -11.09 2.92 21.64
C ILE A 204 -11.37 4.40 21.92
N ILE A 205 -12.39 4.97 21.28
CA ILE A 205 -12.67 6.42 21.32
C ILE A 205 -12.81 6.99 22.74
N PRO A 206 -13.55 6.38 23.67
CA PRO A 206 -13.74 6.93 25.02
C PRO A 206 -12.43 7.07 25.81
N GLU A 207 -11.50 6.15 25.63
CA GLU A 207 -10.22 6.09 26.34
C GLU A 207 -9.16 6.92 25.62
N TYR A 208 -8.99 6.72 24.32
CA TYR A 208 -7.99 7.38 23.50
C TYR A 208 -8.28 8.86 23.26
N LYS A 209 -9.58 9.23 23.21
CA LYS A 209 -10.08 10.62 22.97
C LYS A 209 -9.42 11.26 21.75
N PRO A 210 -9.57 10.70 20.55
CA PRO A 210 -8.96 11.26 19.34
C PRO A 210 -9.57 12.63 19.03
N GLU A 211 -8.75 13.56 18.51
CA GLU A 211 -9.21 14.86 18.01
C GLU A 211 -9.76 14.75 16.59
N LEU A 212 -9.32 13.72 15.85
CA LEU A 212 -9.78 13.40 14.50
C LEU A 212 -9.97 11.90 14.38
N VAL A 213 -11.11 11.49 13.81
CA VAL A 213 -11.37 10.11 13.37
C VAL A 213 -11.41 10.12 11.85
N ILE A 214 -10.57 9.28 11.23
CA ILE A 214 -10.54 9.03 9.79
C ILE A 214 -11.11 7.62 9.60
N SER A 215 -12.27 7.50 8.96
CA SER A 215 -12.95 6.22 8.81
C SER A 215 -13.28 5.94 7.34
N ASP A 216 -13.07 4.69 6.90
CA ASP A 216 -13.74 4.22 5.70
C ASP A 216 -15.26 4.17 5.94
N ILE A 217 -16.03 4.31 4.87
CA ILE A 217 -17.49 4.22 4.90
C ILE A 217 -17.93 2.77 4.87
N MET A 218 -17.33 1.96 3.99
CA MET A 218 -17.77 0.60 3.67
C MET A 218 -16.94 -0.44 4.42
N MET A 219 -17.28 -0.69 5.68
CA MET A 219 -16.58 -1.68 6.51
C MET A 219 -17.53 -2.78 7.00
N PRO A 220 -17.03 -4.01 7.25
CA PRO A 220 -17.79 -5.07 7.90
C PRO A 220 -18.24 -4.65 9.32
N GLU A 221 -19.31 -5.26 9.79
CA GLU A 221 -19.88 -5.12 11.12
C GLU A 221 -20.50 -3.75 11.45
N MET A 222 -19.80 -2.65 11.20
CA MET A 222 -20.28 -1.29 11.42
C MET A 222 -19.59 -0.34 10.44
N ASP A 223 -20.39 0.34 9.63
CA ASP A 223 -19.93 1.30 8.63
C ASP A 223 -19.54 2.67 9.23
N GLY A 224 -18.83 3.48 8.44
CA GLY A 224 -18.36 4.79 8.88
C GLY A 224 -19.48 5.80 9.16
N PHE A 225 -20.64 5.69 8.49
CA PHE A 225 -21.80 6.53 8.79
C PHE A 225 -22.40 6.22 10.15
N SER A 226 -22.48 4.94 10.52
CA SER A 226 -22.96 4.50 11.83
C SER A 226 -22.06 5.01 12.96
N ILE A 227 -20.73 4.99 12.76
CA ILE A 227 -19.77 5.59 13.69
C ILE A 227 -20.05 7.10 13.85
N LEU A 228 -20.18 7.82 12.73
CA LEU A 228 -20.43 9.26 12.73
C LEU A 228 -21.73 9.63 13.46
N GLU A 229 -22.80 8.86 13.24
CA GLU A 229 -24.09 9.08 13.87
C GLU A 229 -24.03 8.85 15.39
N LEU A 230 -23.35 7.79 15.82
CA LEU A 230 -23.13 7.48 17.24
C LEU A 230 -22.26 8.54 17.92
N LEU A 231 -21.21 9.01 17.28
CA LEU A 231 -20.35 10.07 17.82
C LEU A 231 -21.09 11.39 17.99
N ARG A 232 -21.98 11.74 17.05
CA ARG A 232 -22.83 12.93 17.13
C ARG A 232 -23.90 12.84 18.21
N SER A 233 -24.47 11.65 18.40
CA SER A 233 -25.56 11.43 19.36
C SER A 233 -25.08 11.28 20.81
N SER A 234 -23.87 10.78 21.03
CA SER A 234 -23.37 10.38 22.35
C SER A 234 -22.58 11.45 23.10
N ASN A 235 -22.47 12.67 22.57
CA ASN A 235 -21.69 13.77 23.19
C ASN A 235 -20.24 13.35 23.60
N ILE A 236 -19.71 12.28 23.00
CA ILE A 236 -18.36 11.80 23.20
C ILE A 236 -17.47 12.79 22.46
N GLY A 237 -16.64 13.53 23.20
CA GLY A 237 -15.89 14.70 22.78
C GLY A 237 -14.85 14.47 21.67
N CYS A 238 -15.28 13.94 20.53
CA CYS A 238 -14.47 13.87 19.33
C CYS A 238 -14.81 15.09 18.48
N ALA A 239 -13.86 16.03 18.35
CA ALA A 239 -14.13 17.33 17.74
C ALA A 239 -14.39 17.27 16.23
N ASN A 240 -13.80 16.30 15.51
CA ASN A 240 -13.91 16.17 14.06
C ASN A 240 -13.91 14.70 13.62
N THR A 241 -14.79 14.37 12.70
CA THR A 241 -14.78 13.06 12.01
C THR A 241 -14.67 13.30 10.52
N CYS A 242 -13.66 12.70 9.89
CA CYS A 242 -13.49 12.70 8.45
C CYS A 242 -13.88 11.32 7.92
N LEU A 243 -14.85 11.24 7.02
CA LEU A 243 -15.19 10.01 6.33
C LEU A 243 -14.36 9.93 5.04
N LEU A 244 -13.63 8.84 4.89
CA LEU A 244 -13.00 8.50 3.62
C LEU A 244 -14.06 7.83 2.75
N TYR A 245 -14.48 8.50 1.69
CA TYR A 245 -15.35 7.91 0.70
C TYR A 245 -14.52 7.02 -0.21
N THR A 246 -14.55 5.71 0.04
CA THR A 246 -14.14 4.72 -0.95
C THR A 246 -15.36 4.41 -1.79
N SER A 247 -15.43 4.93 -3.01
CA SER A 247 -16.54 4.69 -3.92
C SER A 247 -16.50 3.26 -4.43
N ASP A 248 -17.04 2.33 -3.66
CA ASP A 248 -17.51 1.03 -4.13
C ASP A 248 -19.04 1.08 -4.22
N ALA A 249 -19.53 1.89 -5.14
CA ALA A 249 -20.90 1.85 -5.66
C ALA A 249 -20.86 1.76 -7.18
#